data_7d0fdef1f55c3cb2e69adb7f72793b68
#
_entry.id   7d0fdef1f55c3cb2e69adb7f72793b68
#
_cell.length_a   1.000
_cell.length_b   1.000
_cell.length_c   1.000
_cell.angle_alpha   90.00
_cell.angle_beta   90.00
_cell.angle_gamma   90.00
#
_symmetry.space_group_name_H-M   'P 1'
#
loop_
_entity.id
_entity.type
_entity.pdbx_description
1 polymer ?
#
loop_
_entity_poly.entity_id
_entity_poly.type
_entity_poly.pdbx_seq_one_letter_code
_entity_poly.pdbx_strand_id
1 'polypeptide(L)'
;MTPIEKSLREDLAAMYRIFDHLGWGELIFNHITVKLPGDEGHFLINPYGLHYSEVCASNLVKVDIEGNIVEETEHFVNPAGMLIHSCVHAARHDITCIAHTHTTAGMTVACQEGGLRPNNFYSALLHNRI
;
A
#
# COMPACT_ATOMS: atom_id res chain seq x y z
N MET A 1 15.40 -11.89 9.01
CA MET A 1 14.72 -10.58 9.16
C MET A 1 15.64 -9.62 9.90
N THR A 2 15.90 -8.45 9.34
CA THR A 2 16.72 -7.39 9.97
C THR A 2 15.90 -6.58 10.99
N PRO A 3 16.54 -5.85 11.92
CA PRO A 3 15.81 -4.95 12.84
C PRO A 3 14.98 -3.89 12.11
N ILE A 4 15.47 -3.38 10.97
CA ILE A 4 14.75 -2.39 10.15
C ILE A 4 13.52 -3.03 9.50
N GLU A 5 13.67 -4.23 8.92
CA GLU A 5 12.52 -4.95 8.34
C GLU A 5 11.45 -5.24 9.41
N LYS A 6 11.88 -5.63 10.63
CA LYS A 6 10.94 -5.85 11.74
C LYS A 6 10.13 -4.60 12.05
N SER A 7 10.80 -3.45 12.19
CA SER A 7 10.12 -2.16 12.44
C SER A 7 9.16 -1.81 11.32
N LEU A 8 9.55 -1.98 10.05
CA LEU A 8 8.67 -1.69 8.91
C LEU A 8 7.46 -2.63 8.84
N ARG A 9 7.59 -3.89 9.26
CA ARG A 9 6.45 -4.82 9.37
C ARG A 9 5.48 -4.36 10.46
N GLU A 10 5.99 -3.90 11.60
CA GLU A 10 5.17 -3.38 12.70
C GLU A 10 4.45 -2.09 12.27
N ASP A 11 5.13 -1.15 11.63
CA ASP A 11 4.58 0.11 11.13
C ASP A 11 3.51 -0.14 10.05
N LEU A 12 3.79 -1.04 9.10
CA LEU A 12 2.84 -1.37 8.04
C LEU A 12 1.60 -2.06 8.60
N ALA A 13 1.76 -2.99 9.55
CA ALA A 13 0.63 -3.61 10.23
C ALA A 13 -0.22 -2.59 11.00
N ALA A 14 0.42 -1.62 11.67
CA ALA A 14 -0.28 -0.52 12.34
C ALA A 14 -1.05 0.34 11.33
N MET A 15 -0.48 0.63 10.15
CA MET A 15 -1.15 1.37 9.08
C MET A 15 -2.40 0.63 8.58
N TYR A 16 -2.37 -0.69 8.38
CA TYR A 16 -3.54 -1.48 8.04
C TYR A 16 -4.63 -1.36 9.11
N ARG A 17 -4.27 -1.42 10.41
CA ARG A 17 -5.22 -1.25 11.52
C ARG A 17 -5.84 0.14 11.56
N ILE A 18 -5.06 1.19 11.26
CA ILE A 18 -5.56 2.56 11.17
C ILE A 18 -6.55 2.67 10.01
N PHE A 19 -6.25 2.10 8.84
CA PHE A 19 -7.13 2.13 7.68
C PHE A 19 -8.44 1.35 7.93
N ASP A 20 -8.36 0.22 8.62
CA ASP A 20 -9.54 -0.52 9.07
C ASP A 20 -10.41 0.33 10.02
N HIS A 21 -9.78 0.94 11.04
CA HIS A 21 -10.46 1.82 11.99
C HIS A 21 -11.14 3.01 11.32
N LEU A 22 -10.55 3.58 10.27
CA LEU A 22 -11.11 4.68 9.49
C LEU A 22 -12.17 4.25 8.47
N GLY A 23 -12.43 2.95 8.33
CA GLY A 23 -13.34 2.42 7.32
C GLY A 23 -12.84 2.59 5.89
N TRP A 24 -11.52 2.59 5.68
CA TRP A 24 -10.90 2.75 4.37
C TRP A 24 -10.54 1.40 3.70
N GLY A 25 -10.86 0.29 4.36
CA GLY A 25 -10.80 -1.03 3.77
C GLY A 25 -12.04 -1.30 2.92
N GLU A 26 -11.88 -1.94 1.77
CA GLU A 26 -12.98 -2.46 0.98
C GLU A 26 -12.80 -3.96 0.79
N LEU A 27 -13.47 -4.75 1.62
CA LEU A 27 -13.35 -6.20 1.63
C LEU A 27 -11.86 -6.62 1.64
N ILE A 28 -11.41 -7.28 0.56
CA ILE A 28 -10.04 -7.80 0.38
C ILE A 28 -9.30 -7.12 -0.80
N PHE A 29 -9.87 -6.06 -1.38
CA PHE A 29 -9.39 -5.49 -2.63
C PHE A 29 -8.32 -4.43 -2.47
N ASN A 30 -8.24 -3.79 -1.30
CA ASN A 30 -7.25 -2.76 -1.03
C ASN A 30 -5.91 -3.38 -0.61
N HIS A 31 -4.85 -2.64 -0.84
CA HIS A 31 -3.50 -3.08 -0.50
C HIS A 31 -2.59 -1.89 -0.24
N ILE A 32 -1.58 -2.11 0.59
CA ILE A 32 -0.54 -1.14 0.91
C ILE A 32 0.80 -1.85 0.78
N THR A 33 1.77 -1.23 0.11
CA THR A 33 3.14 -1.74 0.04
C THR A 33 4.11 -0.81 0.71
N VAL A 34 5.15 -1.38 1.31
CA VAL A 34 6.33 -0.67 1.83
C VAL A 34 7.57 -1.28 1.22
N LYS A 35 8.43 -0.43 0.66
CA LYS A 35 9.73 -0.83 0.14
C LYS A 35 10.70 -1.07 1.30
N LEU A 36 11.38 -2.21 1.27
CA LEU A 36 12.45 -2.50 2.21
C LEU A 36 13.74 -1.79 1.77
N PRO A 37 14.51 -1.24 2.71
CA PRO A 37 15.82 -0.66 2.39
C PRO A 37 16.81 -1.77 2.01
N GLY A 38 17.68 -1.48 1.06
CA GLY A 38 18.70 -2.39 0.55
C GLY A 38 18.68 -2.49 -0.97
N ASP A 39 19.61 -3.24 -1.51
CA ASP A 39 19.82 -3.35 -2.96
C ASP A 39 18.93 -4.41 -3.62
N GLU A 40 18.20 -5.20 -2.84
CA GLU A 40 17.43 -6.35 -3.35
C GLU A 40 16.07 -5.97 -3.94
N GLY A 41 15.60 -4.74 -3.72
CA GLY A 41 14.32 -4.26 -4.29
C GLY A 41 13.09 -5.01 -3.78
N HIS A 42 13.10 -5.43 -2.50
CA HIS A 42 11.99 -6.14 -1.89
C HIS A 42 10.95 -5.22 -1.28
N PHE A 43 9.71 -5.71 -1.20
CA PHE A 43 8.54 -5.01 -0.67
C PHE A 43 7.77 -5.89 0.32
N LEU A 44 7.07 -5.24 1.23
CA LEU A 44 6.07 -5.88 2.09
C LEU A 44 4.68 -5.52 1.60
N ILE A 45 3.76 -6.49 1.61
CA ILE A 45 2.36 -6.34 1.22
C ILE A 45 1.47 -7.23 2.11
N ASN A 46 0.18 -6.91 2.22
CA ASN A 46 -0.77 -7.75 2.94
C ASN A 46 -1.02 -9.09 2.23
N PRO A 47 -1.35 -10.15 2.99
CA PRO A 47 -1.89 -11.37 2.45
C PRO A 47 -3.19 -11.11 1.67
N TYR A 48 -3.32 -11.67 0.48
CA TYR A 48 -4.57 -11.62 -0.26
C TYR A 48 -5.63 -12.50 0.41
N GLY A 49 -6.83 -11.97 0.53
CA GLY A 49 -7.96 -12.66 1.14
C GLY A 49 -8.17 -12.33 2.63
N LEU A 50 -7.26 -11.60 3.27
CA LEU A 50 -7.44 -11.12 4.64
C LEU A 50 -7.99 -9.69 4.66
N HIS A 51 -8.90 -9.43 5.61
CA HIS A 51 -9.32 -8.07 5.93
C HIS A 51 -8.17 -7.30 6.61
N TYR A 52 -8.19 -5.98 6.53
CA TYR A 52 -7.18 -5.14 7.17
C TYR A 52 -7.07 -5.35 8.68
N SER A 53 -8.19 -5.70 9.34
CA SER A 53 -8.22 -6.08 10.77
C SER A 53 -7.45 -7.37 11.09
N GLU A 54 -7.20 -8.22 10.11
CA GLU A 54 -6.50 -9.49 10.27
C GLU A 54 -5.00 -9.40 9.94
N VAL A 55 -4.59 -8.28 9.32
CA VAL A 55 -3.18 -8.07 8.96
C VAL A 55 -2.35 -7.77 10.21
N CYS A 56 -1.24 -8.46 10.35
CA CYS A 56 -0.26 -8.27 11.43
C CYS A 56 1.17 -8.37 10.88
N ALA A 57 2.15 -7.95 11.67
CA ALA A 57 3.55 -7.91 11.25
C ALA A 57 4.09 -9.27 10.77
N SER A 58 3.59 -10.37 11.38
CA SER A 58 4.06 -11.72 11.09
C SER A 58 3.45 -12.35 9.85
N ASN A 59 2.29 -11.87 9.37
CA ASN A 59 1.64 -12.41 8.16
C ASN A 59 1.85 -11.56 6.90
N LEU A 60 2.51 -10.39 7.00
CA LEU A 60 2.91 -9.62 5.83
C LEU A 60 3.83 -10.45 4.93
N VAL A 61 3.55 -10.42 3.64
CA VAL A 61 4.29 -11.17 2.61
C VAL A 61 5.41 -10.30 2.05
N LYS A 62 6.59 -10.89 1.92
CA LYS A 62 7.75 -10.25 1.28
C LYS A 62 7.84 -10.68 -0.17
N VAL A 63 7.90 -9.71 -1.09
CA VAL A 63 7.94 -9.94 -2.54
C VAL A 63 9.05 -9.13 -3.20
N ASP A 64 9.49 -9.58 -4.38
CA ASP A 64 10.34 -8.80 -5.27
C ASP A 64 9.52 -7.82 -6.14
N ILE A 65 10.19 -7.07 -7.01
CA ILE A 65 9.53 -6.08 -7.89
C ILE A 65 8.64 -6.74 -8.96
N GLU A 66 8.88 -7.99 -9.31
CA GLU A 66 8.07 -8.79 -10.22
C GLU A 66 6.84 -9.39 -9.53
N GLY A 67 6.77 -9.31 -8.19
CA GLY A 67 5.68 -9.84 -7.38
C GLY A 67 5.88 -11.30 -6.96
N ASN A 68 7.07 -11.86 -7.14
CA ASN A 68 7.38 -13.19 -6.64
C ASN A 68 7.61 -13.15 -5.13
N ILE A 69 7.08 -14.16 -4.43
CA ILE A 69 7.29 -14.31 -2.99
C ILE A 69 8.72 -14.77 -2.74
N VAL A 70 9.46 -14.02 -1.91
CA VAL A 70 10.89 -14.23 -1.64
C VAL A 70 11.20 -14.78 -0.24
N GLU A 71 10.16 -15.13 0.51
CA GLU A 71 10.28 -15.81 1.82
C GLU A 71 9.24 -16.93 1.94
N GLU A 72 9.48 -17.88 2.83
CA GLU A 72 8.53 -18.96 3.07
C GLU A 72 7.26 -18.42 3.75
N THR A 73 6.10 -18.67 3.16
CA THR A 73 4.78 -18.27 3.67
C THR A 73 3.67 -19.16 3.09
N GLU A 74 2.58 -19.30 3.83
CA GLU A 74 1.35 -19.95 3.34
C GLU A 74 0.41 -18.97 2.60
N HIS A 75 0.74 -17.67 2.61
CA HIS A 75 -0.09 -16.62 2.07
C HIS A 75 0.23 -16.33 0.60
N PHE A 76 -0.77 -15.79 -0.09
CA PHE A 76 -0.67 -15.29 -1.47
C PHE A 76 -0.77 -13.77 -1.48
N VAL A 77 -0.34 -13.16 -2.57
CA VAL A 77 -0.52 -11.73 -2.83
C VAL A 77 -1.51 -11.50 -3.97
N ASN A 78 -2.16 -10.34 -4.00
CA ASN A 78 -3.02 -9.94 -5.11
C ASN A 78 -2.14 -9.56 -6.32
N PRO A 79 -2.16 -10.33 -7.44
CA PRO A 79 -1.31 -10.04 -8.59
C PRO A 79 -1.61 -8.68 -9.22
N ALA A 80 -2.88 -8.27 -9.26
CA ALA A 80 -3.28 -6.98 -9.82
C ALA A 80 -2.78 -5.81 -8.98
N GLY A 81 -2.88 -5.94 -7.65
CA GLY A 81 -2.35 -4.94 -6.71
C GLY A 81 -0.83 -4.82 -6.81
N MET A 82 -0.15 -5.95 -6.87
CA MET A 82 1.32 -5.97 -6.98
C MET A 82 1.78 -5.34 -8.30
N LEU A 83 1.13 -5.65 -9.42
CA LEU A 83 1.48 -5.07 -10.73
C LEU A 83 1.39 -3.54 -10.73
N ILE A 84 0.32 -2.98 -10.18
CA ILE A 84 0.16 -1.51 -10.08
C ILE A 84 1.27 -0.90 -9.23
N HIS A 85 1.51 -1.45 -8.03
CA HIS A 85 2.52 -0.93 -7.12
C HIS A 85 3.94 -1.10 -7.66
N SER A 86 4.25 -2.21 -8.33
CA SER A 86 5.54 -2.41 -9.01
C SER A 86 5.83 -1.34 -10.03
N CYS A 87 4.86 -1.00 -10.88
CA CYS A 87 5.01 0.06 -11.88
C CYS A 87 5.32 1.42 -11.23
N VAL A 88 4.62 1.77 -10.13
CA VAL A 88 4.87 3.03 -9.41
C VAL A 88 6.25 3.02 -8.74
N HIS A 89 6.61 1.94 -8.04
CA HIS A 89 7.92 1.82 -7.40
C HIS A 89 9.08 1.82 -8.41
N ALA A 90 8.88 1.26 -9.60
CA ALA A 90 9.87 1.29 -10.68
C ALA A 90 10.04 2.69 -11.27
N ALA A 91 8.95 3.46 -11.38
CA ALA A 91 8.96 4.82 -11.93
C ALA A 91 9.40 5.90 -10.90
N ARG A 92 9.22 5.63 -9.61
CA ARG A 92 9.42 6.59 -8.52
C ARG A 92 10.28 5.98 -7.41
N HIS A 93 11.59 6.05 -7.56
CA HIS A 93 12.55 5.49 -6.59
C HIS A 93 12.55 6.22 -5.23
N ASP A 94 12.03 7.43 -5.19
CA ASP A 94 11.86 8.26 -4.00
C ASP A 94 10.66 7.86 -3.13
N ILE A 95 9.73 7.06 -3.68
CA ILE A 95 8.56 6.58 -2.95
C ILE A 95 8.89 5.28 -2.20
N THR A 96 8.64 5.27 -0.91
CA THR A 96 8.87 4.11 -0.04
C THR A 96 7.59 3.37 0.33
N CYS A 97 6.43 4.04 0.28
CA CYS A 97 5.14 3.45 0.62
C CYS A 97 4.08 3.86 -0.40
N ILE A 98 3.23 2.92 -0.79
CA ILE A 98 2.07 3.16 -1.65
C ILE A 98 0.85 2.56 -0.98
N ALA A 99 -0.21 3.37 -0.84
CA ALA A 99 -1.49 2.93 -0.31
C ALA A 99 -2.58 3.05 -1.38
N HIS A 100 -3.28 1.96 -1.64
CA HIS A 100 -4.44 1.91 -2.54
C HIS A 100 -5.72 1.82 -1.71
N THR A 101 -6.63 2.75 -1.90
CA THR A 101 -7.93 2.77 -1.22
C THR A 101 -9.06 3.02 -2.20
N HIS A 102 -10.27 2.57 -1.85
CA HIS A 102 -11.51 2.82 -2.59
C HIS A 102 -12.49 3.66 -1.77
N THR A 103 -11.99 4.62 -1.01
CA THR A 103 -12.89 5.51 -0.24
C THR A 103 -13.84 6.24 -1.18
N THR A 104 -15.09 6.44 -0.77
CA THR A 104 -16.11 7.15 -1.58
C THR A 104 -15.61 8.52 -2.03
N ALA A 105 -14.95 9.27 -1.13
CA ALA A 105 -14.40 10.58 -1.46
C ALA A 105 -13.27 10.48 -2.50
N GLY A 106 -12.34 9.51 -2.33
CA GLY A 106 -11.23 9.29 -3.27
C GLY A 106 -11.74 8.85 -4.65
N MET A 107 -12.67 7.90 -4.70
CA MET A 107 -13.31 7.45 -5.93
C MET A 107 -14.06 8.58 -6.64
N THR A 108 -14.77 9.43 -5.88
CA THR A 108 -15.48 10.58 -6.44
C THR A 108 -14.52 11.53 -7.15
N VAL A 109 -13.37 11.82 -6.54
CA VAL A 109 -12.34 12.69 -7.16
C VAL A 109 -11.69 12.00 -8.36
N ALA A 110 -11.35 10.72 -8.23
CA ALA A 110 -10.71 9.96 -9.31
C ALA A 110 -11.57 9.84 -10.58
N CYS A 111 -12.90 9.85 -10.45
CA CYS A 111 -13.83 9.78 -11.57
C CYS A 111 -14.16 11.15 -12.21
N GLN A 112 -13.63 12.25 -11.67
CA GLN A 112 -13.88 13.59 -12.25
C GLN A 112 -12.87 13.92 -13.34
N GLU A 113 -13.37 14.51 -14.43
CA GLU A 113 -12.54 15.09 -15.49
C GLU A 113 -11.72 16.26 -14.94
N GLY A 114 -10.64 16.34 -14.62
CA GLY A 114 -9.84 17.42 -14.03
C GLY A 114 -9.50 17.18 -12.55
N GLY A 115 -9.86 16.05 -12.00
CA GLY A 115 -9.43 15.58 -10.68
C GLY A 115 -9.77 16.57 -9.54
N LEU A 116 -8.86 16.66 -8.57
CA LEU A 116 -9.04 17.56 -7.43
C LEU A 116 -8.68 19.01 -7.82
N ARG A 117 -9.71 19.88 -7.88
CA ARG A 117 -9.52 21.30 -8.22
C ARG A 117 -9.17 22.12 -6.97
N PRO A 118 -8.16 23.01 -7.00
CA PRO A 118 -7.73 23.81 -5.85
C PRO A 118 -8.67 25.02 -5.60
N ASN A 119 -9.97 24.78 -5.54
CA ASN A 119 -10.99 25.81 -5.44
C ASN A 119 -11.56 26.03 -4.03
N ASN A 120 -10.99 25.35 -3.04
CA ASN A 120 -11.32 25.55 -1.63
C ASN A 120 -10.04 25.38 -0.78
N PHE A 121 -10.13 25.77 0.51
CA PHE A 121 -8.99 25.75 1.42
C PHE A 121 -8.32 24.37 1.51
N TYR A 122 -9.07 23.29 1.64
CA TYR A 122 -8.52 21.95 1.82
C TYR A 122 -7.88 21.42 0.54
N SER A 123 -8.51 21.60 -0.61
CA SER A 123 -7.93 21.17 -1.88
C SER A 123 -6.72 22.02 -2.30
N ALA A 124 -6.68 23.30 -1.91
CA ALA A 124 -5.54 24.16 -2.16
C ALA A 124 -4.26 23.70 -1.42
N LEU A 125 -4.39 23.07 -0.24
CA LEU A 125 -3.25 22.49 0.50
C LEU A 125 -2.59 21.33 -0.25
N LEU A 126 -3.31 20.67 -1.15
CA LEU A 126 -2.83 19.54 -1.96
C LEU A 126 -2.38 19.95 -3.35
N HIS A 127 -2.47 21.25 -3.70
CA HIS A 127 -2.05 21.75 -5.02
C HIS A 127 -0.58 21.41 -5.30
N ASN A 128 -0.29 20.87 -6.49
CA ASN A 128 1.02 20.35 -6.90
C ASN A 128 1.56 19.16 -6.06
N ARG A 129 0.71 18.49 -5.30
CA ARG A 129 1.05 17.27 -4.56
C ARG A 129 0.31 16.03 -5.06
N ILE A 130 -0.57 16.23 -6.03
CA ILE A 130 -1.41 15.23 -6.68
C ILE A 130 -1.39 15.44 -8.20
#